data_2aeb9aa265282dc21569f75b25bb1eae
#
_entry.id   2aeb9aa265282dc21569f75b25bb1eae
#
_cell.length_a   1.000
_cell.length_b   1.000
_cell.length_c   1.000
_cell.angle_alpha   90.00
_cell.angle_beta   90.00
_cell.angle_gamma   90.00
#
_symmetry.space_group_name_H-M   'P 1'
#
loop_
_entity.id
_entity.type
_entity.pdbx_description
1 polymer ?
#
loop_
_entity_poly.entity_id
_entity_poly.type
_entity_poly.pdbx_seq_one_letter_code
_entity_poly.pdbx_strand_id
1 'polypeptide(L)' 'GYKFMLVQCIENKNLVDKFLVAVDGVGAGIGEDVIITTGSSARVAIGDANSPVDATIVGILDEKQC' A
#
# COMPACT_ATOMS: atom_id res chain seq x y z
N GLY A 1 -7.80 7.37 12.28
CA GLY A 1 -7.71 5.94 12.05
C GLY A 1 -7.20 5.58 10.68
N TYR A 2 -7.03 4.31 10.49
CA TYR A 2 -6.59 3.74 9.23
C TYR A 2 -7.77 3.22 8.45
N LYS A 3 -7.66 3.23 7.13
CA LYS A 3 -8.65 2.60 6.28
C LYS A 3 -8.00 1.43 5.54
N PHE A 4 -8.83 0.48 5.15
CA PHE A 4 -8.37 -0.65 4.34
C PHE A 4 -8.71 -0.40 2.89
N MET A 5 -7.80 -0.74 2.01
CA MET A 5 -8.01 -0.58 0.58
C MET A 5 -7.63 -1.86 -0.14
N LEU A 6 -8.41 -2.21 -1.16
CA LEU A 6 -8.07 -3.29 -2.06
C LEU A 6 -7.17 -2.71 -3.14
N VAL A 7 -5.95 -3.23 -3.26
CA VAL A 7 -4.98 -2.76 -4.24
C VAL A 7 -4.69 -3.86 -5.25
N GLN A 8 -4.56 -3.47 -6.51
CA GLN A 8 -4.16 -4.37 -7.58
C GLN A 8 -2.68 -4.17 -7.85
N CYS A 9 -1.95 -5.27 -7.94
CA CYS A 9 -0.51 -5.20 -8.12
C CYS A 9 -0.15 -4.80 -9.54
N ILE A 10 0.97 -4.09 -9.66
CA ILE A 10 1.57 -3.71 -10.94
C ILE A 10 2.93 -4.37 -11.03
N GLU A 11 3.17 -5.12 -12.10
CA GLU A 11 4.46 -5.76 -12.37
C GLU A 11 4.89 -5.41 -13.79
N ASN A 12 6.13 -4.98 -13.94
CA ASN A 12 6.67 -4.56 -15.24
C ASN A 12 5.79 -3.51 -15.92
N LYS A 13 5.28 -2.56 -15.14
CA LYS A 13 4.42 -1.45 -15.58
C LYS A 13 3.04 -1.90 -16.09
N ASN A 14 2.66 -3.15 -15.81
CA ASN A 14 1.36 -3.68 -16.22
C ASN A 14 0.58 -4.12 -14.99
N LEU A 15 -0.72 -3.90 -15.03
CA LEU A 15 -1.61 -4.45 -14.02
C LEU A 15 -1.63 -5.96 -14.16
N VAL A 16 -1.49 -6.66 -13.05
CA VAL A 16 -1.57 -8.11 -13.01
C VAL A 16 -2.78 -8.53 -12.19
N ASP A 17 -3.18 -9.78 -12.33
CA ASP A 17 -4.38 -10.31 -11.69
C ASP A 17 -4.08 -10.77 -10.27
N LYS A 18 -3.49 -9.87 -9.49
CA LYS A 18 -3.11 -10.13 -8.11
C LYS A 18 -3.54 -8.94 -7.27
N PHE A 19 -4.26 -9.22 -6.20
CA PHE A 19 -4.84 -8.20 -5.33
C PHE A 19 -4.39 -8.40 -3.89
N LEU A 20 -4.29 -7.30 -3.16
CA LEU A 20 -3.99 -7.30 -1.73
C LEU A 20 -4.94 -6.37 -1.02
N VAL A 21 -5.21 -6.66 0.26
CA VAL A 21 -5.85 -5.69 1.14
C VAL A 21 -4.74 -5.01 1.94
N ALA A 22 -4.65 -3.71 1.85
CA ALA A 22 -3.60 -2.94 2.51
C ALA A 22 -4.22 -1.86 3.40
N VAL A 23 -3.50 -1.53 4.47
CA VAL A 23 -3.88 -0.42 5.34
C VAL A 23 -3.34 0.87 4.75
N ASP A 24 -4.17 1.90 4.69
CA ASP A 24 -3.77 3.21 4.20
C ASP A 24 -3.76 4.23 5.34
N GLY A 25 -2.58 4.74 5.66
CA GLY A 25 -2.40 5.84 6.59
C GLY A 25 -1.88 7.12 5.93
N VAL A 26 -1.74 7.14 4.60
CA VAL A 26 -1.18 8.30 3.89
C VAL A 26 -2.22 9.09 3.10
N GLY A 27 -3.45 8.59 3.01
CA GLY A 27 -4.51 9.30 2.30
C GLY A 27 -4.56 9.01 0.81
N ALA A 28 -4.24 7.79 0.40
CA ALA A 28 -4.32 7.40 -1.01
C ALA A 28 -5.76 7.40 -1.49
N GLY A 29 -5.97 7.84 -2.73
CA GLY A 29 -7.27 7.83 -3.37
C GLY A 29 -7.38 6.69 -4.38
N ILE A 30 -8.62 6.39 -4.76
CA ILE A 30 -8.88 5.38 -5.78
C ILE A 30 -8.28 5.86 -7.10
N GLY A 31 -7.60 4.95 -7.79
CA GLY A 31 -6.95 5.25 -9.06
C GLY A 31 -5.52 5.73 -8.92
N GLU A 32 -5.04 5.94 -7.72
CA GLU A 32 -3.65 6.33 -7.50
C GLU A 32 -2.73 5.12 -7.45
N ASP A 33 -1.53 5.27 -7.98
CA ASP A 33 -0.48 4.27 -7.83
C ASP A 33 0.21 4.47 -6.49
N VAL A 34 0.41 3.38 -5.76
CA VAL A 34 0.93 3.45 -4.39
C VAL A 34 2.10 2.50 -4.22
N ILE A 35 2.91 2.80 -3.22
CA ILE A 35 4.00 1.93 -2.78
C ILE A 35 3.53 1.24 -1.51
N ILE A 36 3.63 -0.08 -1.48
CA ILE A 36 3.25 -0.85 -0.29
C ILE A 36 4.46 -1.60 0.27
N THR A 37 4.42 -1.83 1.57
CA THR A 37 5.33 -2.73 2.25
C THR A 37 4.53 -3.87 2.85
N THR A 38 5.15 -5.04 3.00
CA THR A 38 4.46 -6.23 3.49
C THR A 38 5.26 -6.86 4.63
N GLY A 39 4.62 -7.83 5.31
CA GLY A 39 5.25 -8.57 6.39
C GLY A 39 5.49 -7.68 7.61
N SER A 40 6.57 -7.96 8.33
CA SER A 40 6.90 -7.21 9.55
C SER A 40 7.24 -5.75 9.24
N SER A 41 7.73 -5.44 8.06
CA SER A 41 7.96 -4.06 7.64
C SER A 41 6.66 -3.26 7.60
N ALA A 42 5.55 -3.90 7.21
CA ALA A 42 4.25 -3.23 7.21
C ALA A 42 3.83 -2.86 8.64
N ARG A 43 4.06 -3.75 9.60
CA ARG A 43 3.72 -3.48 10.99
C ARG A 43 4.57 -2.37 11.58
N VAL A 44 5.85 -2.34 11.22
CA VAL A 44 6.75 -1.25 11.64
C VAL A 44 6.29 0.08 11.06
N ALA A 45 5.89 0.09 9.79
CA ALA A 45 5.43 1.31 9.14
C ALA A 45 4.17 1.88 9.81
N ILE A 46 3.28 1.00 10.29
CA ILE A 46 2.06 1.44 10.97
C ILE A 46 2.30 1.78 12.45
N GLY A 47 3.46 1.40 12.98
CA GLY A 47 3.82 1.71 14.36
C GLY A 47 3.29 0.73 15.40
N ASP A 48 2.85 -0.43 14.98
CA ASP A 48 2.31 -1.45 15.88
C ASP A 48 2.81 -2.83 15.47
N ALA A 49 3.83 -3.29 16.16
CA ALA A 49 4.46 -4.58 15.86
C ALA A 49 3.55 -5.77 16.11
N ASN A 50 2.49 -5.59 16.87
CA ASN A 50 1.53 -6.65 17.20
C ASN A 50 0.29 -6.62 16.32
N SER A 51 0.24 -5.69 15.37
CA SER A 51 -0.90 -5.59 14.46
C SER A 51 -0.95 -6.80 13.53
N PRO A 52 -2.13 -7.31 13.18
CA PRO A 52 -2.26 -8.38 12.19
C PRO A 52 -2.07 -7.90 10.75
N VAL A 53 -1.68 -6.66 10.54
CA VAL A 53 -1.52 -6.08 9.21
C VAL A 53 -0.32 -6.68 8.50
N ASP A 54 -0.53 -7.16 7.28
CA ASP A 54 0.53 -7.72 6.44
C ASP A 54 0.92 -6.81 5.28
N ALA A 55 0.14 -5.78 4.99
CA ALA A 55 0.44 -4.85 3.90
C ALA A 55 0.01 -3.45 4.31
N THR A 56 0.86 -2.48 4.06
CA THR A 56 0.62 -1.07 4.39
C THR A 56 1.06 -0.19 3.23
N ILE A 57 0.21 0.78 2.89
CA ILE A 57 0.56 1.81 1.90
C ILE A 57 1.48 2.82 2.59
N VAL A 58 2.70 2.97 2.07
CA VAL A 58 3.71 3.86 2.65
C VAL A 58 3.99 5.08 1.79
N GLY A 59 3.46 5.13 0.58
CA GLY A 59 3.67 6.29 -0.28
C GLY A 59 2.75 6.25 -1.48
N ILE A 60 2.62 7.40 -2.13
CA ILE A 60 1.85 7.56 -3.36
C ILE A 60 2.85 7.94 -4.45
N LEU A 61 2.79 7.24 -5.58
CA LEU A 61 3.66 7.56 -6.70
C LEU A 61 3.13 8.78 -7.44
N ASP A 62 4.03 9.72 -7.69
CA ASP A 62 3.72 10.91 -8.46
C ASP A 62 4.47 10.86 -9.78
N GLU A 63 3.73 10.61 -10.87
CA GLU A 63 4.32 10.49 -12.18
C GLU A 63 4.79 11.82 -12.77
N LYS A 64 4.46 12.92 -12.11
CA LYS A 64 4.82 14.25 -12.61
C LYS A 64 6.19 14.70 -12.14
N GLN A 65 6.90 13.88 -11.41
CA GLN A 65 8.25 14.21 -11.00
C GLN A 65 9.19 14.20 -12.21
N CYS A 66 9.94 15.23 -12.26
CA CYS A 66 10.93 15.39 -13.32
C CYS A 66 12.33 15.32 -12.75
#